data_b50a308aa7f0a83283f385f7a514c140
#
_entry.id   b50a308aa7f0a83283f385f7a514c140
#
_cell.length_a   1.000
_cell.length_b   1.000
_cell.length_c   1.000
_cell.angle_alpha   90.00
_cell.angle_beta   90.00
_cell.angle_gamma   90.00
#
_symmetry.space_group_name_H-M   'P 1'
#
loop_
_entity.id
_entity.type
_entity.pdbx_description
1 polymer ?
#
loop_
_entity_poly.entity_id
_entity_poly.type
_entity_poly.pdbx_seq_one_letter_code
_entity_poly.pdbx_strand_id
1 'polypeptide(L)'
;MLLTLLVTSPRVAPGLLSWSAWSAVAAAPRRLASAADSPLARAVAASGHPVDVLPGASVPALLDLARAGDVLWLADDAEAEAFPAALAAAIVGGGDVEVEVLHGSYDVPGARLLDLVTVMDRLRAECPWDREQTHRSLARYLLEETHETLEAIDGLDPEEPDYTHLREELGDLLLQVYFHARVAAEHPDGFTIDDVAAGIVDKLVHRHPHVFAGLDVADADEVERNWEALKSAEKGRVSVLDGIPPSLPALALADKTLGRAAKAGVAPGPGTTSLGGRLLDLVVEARAAGLDAEQELREAVGRLAADVRATESR
;
A
#
# COMPACT_ATOMS: atom_id res chain seq x y z
N MET A 1 -36.42 18.82 -15.25
CA MET A 1 -35.41 19.66 -14.59
C MET A 1 -34.41 18.74 -13.95
N LEU A 2 -33.13 19.02 -14.18
CA LEU A 2 -32.03 18.12 -13.84
C LEU A 2 -31.10 18.73 -12.79
N LEU A 3 -30.80 17.99 -11.74
CA LEU A 3 -29.68 18.26 -10.83
C LEU A 3 -28.58 17.26 -11.17
N THR A 4 -27.47 17.74 -11.73
CA THR A 4 -26.28 16.95 -11.94
C THR A 4 -25.30 17.21 -10.80
N LEU A 5 -24.97 16.19 -10.01
CA LEU A 5 -23.90 16.20 -9.01
C LEU A 5 -22.61 15.74 -9.67
N LEU A 6 -21.68 16.67 -9.93
CA LEU A 6 -20.35 16.31 -10.46
C LEU A 6 -19.41 15.98 -9.30
N VAL A 7 -18.99 14.73 -9.24
CA VAL A 7 -18.07 14.20 -8.26
C VAL A 7 -16.72 13.86 -8.90
N THR A 8 -15.63 14.08 -8.18
CA THR A 8 -14.27 13.80 -8.66
C THR A 8 -13.46 13.09 -7.60
N SER A 9 -12.41 12.41 -8.01
CA SER A 9 -11.42 11.88 -7.08
C SER A 9 -10.46 13.00 -6.65
N PRO A 10 -10.18 13.18 -5.34
CA PRO A 10 -9.17 14.10 -4.85
C PRO A 10 -7.74 13.70 -5.27
N ARG A 11 -7.56 12.48 -5.78
CA ARG A 11 -6.27 11.92 -6.23
C ARG A 11 -5.98 12.17 -7.70
N VAL A 12 -6.93 12.77 -8.41
CA VAL A 12 -6.78 13.20 -9.80
C VAL A 12 -6.68 14.72 -9.81
N ALA A 13 -5.72 15.27 -10.55
CA ALA A 13 -5.53 16.72 -10.62
C ALA A 13 -6.83 17.42 -11.03
N PRO A 14 -7.24 18.49 -10.33
CA PRO A 14 -8.44 19.24 -10.65
C PRO A 14 -8.42 19.70 -12.10
N GLY A 15 -9.51 19.45 -12.83
CA GLY A 15 -9.59 19.77 -14.26
C GLY A 15 -9.23 18.63 -15.22
N LEU A 16 -8.64 17.54 -14.74
CA LEU A 16 -8.55 16.28 -15.51
C LEU A 16 -9.86 15.51 -15.39
N LEU A 17 -10.85 15.99 -16.11
CA LEU A 17 -12.20 15.43 -16.13
C LEU A 17 -12.45 14.58 -17.37
N SER A 18 -13.36 13.64 -17.25
CA SER A 18 -13.88 12.87 -18.39
C SER A 18 -14.53 13.80 -19.42
N TRP A 19 -14.61 13.35 -20.69
CA TRP A 19 -15.31 14.10 -21.73
C TRP A 19 -16.78 14.37 -21.38
N SER A 20 -17.46 13.41 -20.77
CA SER A 20 -18.85 13.58 -20.33
C SER A 20 -18.99 14.67 -19.27
N ALA A 21 -18.07 14.72 -18.32
CA ALA A 21 -18.06 15.76 -17.30
C ALA A 21 -17.80 17.16 -17.87
N TRP A 22 -16.81 17.32 -18.77
CA TRP A 22 -16.58 18.59 -19.46
C TRP A 22 -17.76 19.00 -20.32
N SER A 23 -18.42 18.05 -20.98
CA SER A 23 -19.63 18.32 -21.76
C SER A 23 -20.77 18.82 -20.88
N ALA A 24 -20.97 18.21 -19.72
CA ALA A 24 -21.96 18.65 -18.73
C ALA A 24 -21.63 20.04 -18.16
N VAL A 25 -20.34 20.30 -17.84
CA VAL A 25 -19.88 21.64 -17.43
C VAL A 25 -20.18 22.69 -18.48
N ALA A 26 -19.91 22.41 -19.75
CA ALA A 26 -20.15 23.36 -20.86
C ALA A 26 -21.66 23.60 -21.10
N ALA A 27 -22.46 22.56 -21.01
CA ALA A 27 -23.91 22.61 -21.28
C ALA A 27 -24.73 23.19 -20.13
N ALA A 28 -24.26 23.08 -18.88
CA ALA A 28 -25.01 23.50 -17.71
C ALA A 28 -25.32 25.01 -17.75
N PRO A 29 -26.58 25.43 -17.58
CA PRO A 29 -26.94 26.84 -17.50
C PRO A 29 -26.45 27.48 -16.20
N ARG A 30 -26.39 26.71 -15.12
CA ARG A 30 -25.93 27.15 -13.79
C ARG A 30 -24.96 26.14 -13.21
N ARG A 31 -23.77 26.62 -12.83
CA ARG A 31 -22.71 25.86 -12.18
C ARG A 31 -22.55 26.42 -10.78
N LEU A 32 -22.68 25.58 -9.78
CA LEU A 32 -22.65 25.98 -8.37
C LEU A 32 -21.61 25.15 -7.62
N ALA A 33 -21.01 25.75 -6.60
CA ALA A 33 -20.12 25.10 -5.65
C ALA A 33 -20.32 25.66 -4.24
N SER A 34 -19.92 24.93 -3.21
CA SER A 34 -19.96 25.40 -1.82
C SER A 34 -18.95 26.52 -1.54
N ALA A 35 -17.82 26.54 -2.25
CA ALA A 35 -16.74 27.53 -2.10
C ALA A 35 -16.06 27.84 -3.43
N ALA A 36 -15.68 29.11 -3.62
CA ALA A 36 -14.98 29.56 -4.84
C ALA A 36 -13.55 29.02 -4.94
N ASP A 37 -12.93 28.72 -3.82
CA ASP A 37 -11.56 28.26 -3.71
C ASP A 37 -11.43 26.73 -3.71
N SER A 38 -12.56 26.00 -3.81
CA SER A 38 -12.49 24.55 -4.00
C SER A 38 -11.68 24.21 -5.27
N PRO A 39 -10.84 23.16 -5.25
CA PRO A 39 -9.98 22.83 -6.39
C PRO A 39 -10.75 22.64 -7.68
N LEU A 40 -11.90 21.95 -7.65
CA LEU A 40 -12.74 21.71 -8.81
C LEU A 40 -13.39 23.00 -9.33
N ALA A 41 -13.94 23.84 -8.44
CA ALA A 41 -14.56 25.13 -8.84
C ALA A 41 -13.54 26.05 -9.50
N ARG A 42 -12.32 26.13 -8.98
CA ARG A 42 -11.23 26.91 -9.60
C ARG A 42 -10.84 26.38 -10.98
N ALA A 43 -10.73 25.07 -11.14
CA ALA A 43 -10.39 24.47 -12.43
C ALA A 43 -11.48 24.73 -13.48
N VAL A 44 -12.76 24.61 -13.11
CA VAL A 44 -13.90 24.91 -13.98
C VAL A 44 -13.95 26.41 -14.34
N ALA A 45 -13.78 27.29 -13.37
CA ALA A 45 -13.74 28.73 -13.62
C ALA A 45 -12.57 29.14 -14.54
N ALA A 46 -11.37 28.57 -14.31
CA ALA A 46 -10.19 28.80 -15.11
C ALA A 46 -10.35 28.34 -16.58
N SER A 47 -11.21 27.35 -16.83
CA SER A 47 -11.55 26.89 -18.19
C SER A 47 -12.55 27.81 -18.94
N GLY A 48 -12.93 28.92 -18.33
CA GLY A 48 -13.86 29.90 -18.95
C GLY A 48 -15.33 29.63 -18.60
N HIS A 49 -15.65 28.75 -17.70
CA HIS A 49 -17.01 28.47 -17.25
C HIS A 49 -17.26 29.07 -15.85
N PRO A 50 -18.03 30.18 -15.73
CA PRO A 50 -18.32 30.82 -14.45
C PRO A 50 -18.98 29.84 -13.47
N VAL A 51 -18.60 29.91 -12.20
CA VAL A 51 -19.15 29.15 -11.09
C VAL A 51 -19.68 30.10 -10.04
N ASP A 52 -20.95 29.96 -9.68
CA ASP A 52 -21.57 30.72 -8.58
C ASP A 52 -21.33 29.97 -7.24
N VAL A 53 -21.21 30.73 -6.16
CA VAL A 53 -20.94 30.16 -4.83
C VAL A 53 -22.20 30.15 -3.99
N LEU A 54 -22.51 28.98 -3.42
CA LEU A 54 -23.63 28.79 -2.49
C LEU A 54 -23.12 28.09 -1.22
N PRO A 55 -22.60 28.85 -0.23
CA PRO A 55 -22.02 28.26 0.96
C PRO A 55 -23.07 27.53 1.80
N GLY A 56 -22.70 26.36 2.33
CA GLY A 56 -23.56 25.57 3.22
C GLY A 56 -24.80 25.01 2.55
N ALA A 57 -24.76 24.79 1.22
CA ALA A 57 -25.86 24.19 0.49
C ALA A 57 -26.21 22.81 1.06
N SER A 58 -27.49 22.57 1.25
CA SER A 58 -28.03 21.27 1.63
C SER A 58 -28.71 20.61 0.43
N VAL A 59 -28.85 19.30 0.46
CA VAL A 59 -29.54 18.54 -0.58
C VAL A 59 -30.94 19.09 -0.87
N PRO A 60 -31.80 19.41 0.14
CA PRO A 60 -33.09 20.06 -0.12
C PRO A 60 -32.98 21.39 -0.86
N ALA A 61 -32.00 22.25 -0.49
CA ALA A 61 -31.81 23.52 -1.15
C ALA A 61 -31.37 23.35 -2.64
N LEU A 62 -30.55 22.33 -2.93
CA LEU A 62 -30.16 22.02 -4.33
C LEU A 62 -31.35 21.52 -5.15
N LEU A 63 -32.21 20.69 -4.57
CA LEU A 63 -33.43 20.21 -5.22
C LEU A 63 -34.39 21.38 -5.48
N ASP A 64 -34.54 22.34 -4.55
CA ASP A 64 -35.35 23.53 -4.75
C ASP A 64 -34.81 24.41 -5.89
N LEU A 65 -33.50 24.58 -5.98
CA LEU A 65 -32.87 25.30 -7.09
C LEU A 65 -33.07 24.58 -8.42
N ALA A 66 -32.97 23.24 -8.42
CA ALA A 66 -33.16 22.45 -9.62
C ALA A 66 -34.59 22.46 -10.11
N ARG A 67 -35.61 22.68 -9.25
CA ARG A 67 -37.00 22.93 -9.67
C ARG A 67 -37.20 24.21 -10.47
N ALA A 68 -36.28 25.17 -10.30
CA ALA A 68 -36.31 26.43 -11.05
C ALA A 68 -35.53 26.37 -12.39
N GLY A 69 -34.73 25.35 -12.60
CA GLY A 69 -33.95 25.13 -13.81
C GLY A 69 -32.77 24.18 -13.56
N ASP A 70 -32.20 23.65 -14.62
CA ASP A 70 -31.09 22.69 -14.53
C ASP A 70 -29.88 23.27 -13.80
N VAL A 71 -29.32 22.49 -12.89
CA VAL A 71 -28.18 22.84 -12.03
C VAL A 71 -27.10 21.77 -12.11
N LEU A 72 -25.87 22.22 -12.29
CA LEU A 72 -24.68 21.42 -12.07
C LEU A 72 -24.03 21.82 -10.75
N TRP A 73 -23.96 20.90 -9.79
CA TRP A 73 -23.28 21.07 -8.53
C TRP A 73 -21.88 20.47 -8.60
N LEU A 74 -20.86 21.28 -8.34
CA LEU A 74 -19.46 20.86 -8.26
C LEU A 74 -19.19 20.45 -6.81
N ALA A 75 -19.27 19.15 -6.53
CA ALA A 75 -19.11 18.64 -5.17
C ALA A 75 -17.66 18.69 -4.70
N ASP A 76 -17.44 19.11 -3.47
CA ASP A 76 -16.18 18.85 -2.77
C ASP A 76 -16.12 17.39 -2.27
N ASP A 77 -15.00 17.00 -1.64
CA ASP A 77 -14.79 15.61 -1.22
C ASP A 77 -15.83 15.15 -0.17
N ALA A 78 -16.18 15.99 0.79
CA ALA A 78 -17.16 15.68 1.81
C ALA A 78 -18.59 15.57 1.23
N GLU A 79 -18.93 16.45 0.29
CA GLU A 79 -20.19 16.45 -0.43
C GLU A 79 -20.29 15.25 -1.40
N ALA A 80 -19.17 14.91 -2.06
CA ALA A 80 -19.09 13.73 -2.94
C ALA A 80 -19.36 12.42 -2.19
N GLU A 81 -19.01 12.34 -0.90
CA GLU A 81 -19.30 11.20 -0.04
C GLU A 81 -20.75 11.23 0.47
N ALA A 82 -21.21 12.39 0.96
CA ALA A 82 -22.47 12.50 1.68
C ALA A 82 -23.71 12.68 0.77
N PHE A 83 -23.60 13.45 -0.30
CA PHE A 83 -24.77 13.88 -1.10
C PHE A 83 -25.43 12.78 -1.92
N PRO A 84 -24.72 11.82 -2.53
CA PRO A 84 -25.37 10.76 -3.31
C PRO A 84 -26.41 9.96 -2.53
N ALA A 85 -26.10 9.58 -1.29
CA ALA A 85 -27.02 8.84 -0.42
C ALA A 85 -28.22 9.73 0.01
N ALA A 86 -27.96 10.98 0.35
CA ALA A 86 -29.00 11.93 0.74
C ALA A 86 -29.93 12.29 -0.44
N LEU A 87 -29.40 12.42 -1.66
CA LEU A 87 -30.18 12.61 -2.88
C LEU A 87 -31.04 11.38 -3.20
N ALA A 88 -30.46 10.18 -3.12
CA ALA A 88 -31.23 8.94 -3.33
C ALA A 88 -32.41 8.82 -2.35
N ALA A 89 -32.20 9.13 -1.06
CA ALA A 89 -33.27 9.15 -0.04
C ALA A 89 -34.36 10.19 -0.35
N ALA A 90 -33.98 11.36 -0.83
CA ALA A 90 -34.93 12.43 -1.18
C ALA A 90 -35.77 12.07 -2.41
N ILE A 91 -35.23 11.36 -3.41
CA ILE A 91 -35.95 10.93 -4.61
C ILE A 91 -36.97 9.84 -4.27
N VAL A 92 -36.62 8.87 -3.42
CA VAL A 92 -37.54 7.81 -2.99
C VAL A 92 -38.79 8.40 -2.29
N GLY A 93 -38.68 9.57 -1.67
CA GLY A 93 -39.78 10.34 -1.07
C GLY A 93 -40.74 11.01 -2.05
N GLY A 94 -40.58 10.86 -3.38
CA GLY A 94 -41.50 11.41 -4.39
C GLY A 94 -41.03 12.71 -5.02
N GLY A 95 -39.73 12.85 -5.27
CA GLY A 95 -39.13 14.05 -5.92
C GLY A 95 -39.54 14.22 -7.39
N ASP A 96 -39.79 15.48 -7.80
CA ASP A 96 -40.13 15.93 -9.15
C ASP A 96 -38.89 16.42 -9.95
N VAL A 97 -37.71 16.22 -9.42
CA VAL A 97 -36.42 16.60 -10.01
C VAL A 97 -35.66 15.32 -10.42
N GLU A 98 -35.20 15.28 -11.65
CA GLU A 98 -34.29 14.26 -12.10
C GLU A 98 -32.90 14.54 -11.50
N VAL A 99 -32.25 13.50 -10.98
CA VAL A 99 -30.91 13.62 -10.35
C VAL A 99 -29.95 12.66 -11.02
N GLU A 100 -28.81 13.22 -11.45
CA GLU A 100 -27.71 12.48 -12.02
C GLU A 100 -26.46 12.66 -11.14
N VAL A 101 -25.79 11.56 -10.78
CA VAL A 101 -24.43 11.59 -10.21
C VAL A 101 -23.44 11.31 -11.34
N LEU A 102 -22.72 12.34 -11.74
CA LEU A 102 -21.75 12.28 -12.83
C LEU A 102 -20.33 12.21 -12.26
N HIS A 103 -19.63 11.14 -12.57
CA HIS A 103 -18.24 10.99 -12.18
C HIS A 103 -17.31 11.67 -13.18
N GLY A 104 -16.67 12.75 -12.77
CA GLY A 104 -15.69 13.50 -13.58
C GLY A 104 -14.34 12.81 -13.65
N SER A 105 -13.94 12.12 -12.58
CA SER A 105 -12.74 11.29 -12.52
C SER A 105 -12.96 10.10 -11.59
N TYR A 106 -12.12 9.07 -11.73
CA TYR A 106 -12.19 7.84 -10.96
C TYR A 106 -10.84 7.50 -10.37
N ASP A 107 -10.85 6.85 -9.20
CA ASP A 107 -9.66 6.21 -8.66
C ASP A 107 -9.35 4.92 -9.44
N VAL A 108 -8.08 4.68 -9.66
CA VAL A 108 -7.59 3.37 -10.10
C VAL A 108 -7.23 2.53 -8.86
N PRO A 109 -7.18 1.19 -8.95
CA PRO A 109 -6.67 0.36 -7.87
C PRO A 109 -5.28 0.84 -7.41
N GLY A 110 -5.11 0.98 -6.11
CA GLY A 110 -3.88 1.52 -5.51
C GLY A 110 -3.87 3.05 -5.33
N ALA A 111 -4.84 3.80 -5.82
CA ALA A 111 -4.87 5.27 -5.68
C ALA A 111 -4.82 5.75 -4.21
N ARG A 112 -5.29 4.95 -3.24
CA ARG A 112 -5.17 5.26 -1.82
C ARG A 112 -3.73 5.42 -1.32
N LEU A 113 -2.75 4.85 -2.03
CA LEU A 113 -1.34 5.04 -1.72
C LEU A 113 -0.89 6.50 -1.88
N LEU A 114 -1.57 7.30 -2.72
CA LEU A 114 -1.34 8.73 -2.88
C LEU A 114 -1.78 9.54 -1.64
N ASP A 115 -2.82 9.08 -0.93
CA ASP A 115 -3.22 9.70 0.33
C ASP A 115 -2.10 9.58 1.37
N LEU A 116 -1.44 8.41 1.41
CA LEU A 116 -0.33 8.17 2.33
C LEU A 116 0.87 9.09 2.04
N VAL A 117 1.17 9.37 0.76
CA VAL A 117 2.18 10.38 0.38
C VAL A 117 1.83 11.73 0.98
N THR A 118 0.60 12.20 0.75
CA THR A 118 0.12 13.51 1.24
C THR A 118 0.11 13.59 2.76
N VAL A 119 -0.33 12.52 3.43
CA VAL A 119 -0.35 12.45 4.89
C VAL A 119 1.06 12.48 5.46
N MET A 120 2.01 11.72 4.88
CA MET A 120 3.41 11.71 5.32
C MET A 120 4.09 13.07 5.13
N ASP A 121 3.85 13.75 4.01
CA ASP A 121 4.35 15.11 3.78
C ASP A 121 3.87 16.07 4.86
N ARG A 122 2.58 15.99 5.21
CA ARG A 122 1.98 16.84 6.23
C ARG A 122 2.48 16.52 7.63
N LEU A 123 2.55 15.23 7.99
CA LEU A 123 3.11 14.81 9.28
C LEU A 123 4.55 15.27 9.43
N ARG A 124 5.38 15.07 8.40
CA ARG A 124 6.78 15.51 8.41
C ARG A 124 6.93 17.03 8.55
N ALA A 125 5.99 17.82 8.03
CA ALA A 125 6.00 19.28 8.12
C ALA A 125 5.43 19.81 9.46
N GLU A 126 4.38 19.19 9.99
CA GLU A 126 3.57 19.77 11.08
C GLU A 126 3.74 19.05 12.42
N CYS A 127 3.97 17.72 12.44
CA CYS A 127 4.09 16.95 13.67
C CYS A 127 5.53 17.08 14.26
N PRO A 128 5.67 17.54 15.51
CA PRO A 128 7.00 17.69 16.14
C PRO A 128 7.79 16.39 16.24
N TRP A 129 7.10 15.28 16.51
CA TRP A 129 7.74 13.97 16.63
C TRP A 129 8.23 13.46 15.28
N ASP A 130 7.39 13.54 14.22
CA ASP A 130 7.76 13.06 12.88
C ASP A 130 8.95 13.86 12.32
N ARG A 131 9.03 15.17 12.57
CA ARG A 131 10.13 16.02 12.11
C ARG A 131 11.50 15.63 12.66
N GLU A 132 11.54 15.06 13.86
CA GLU A 132 12.80 14.68 14.51
C GLU A 132 13.31 13.30 14.09
N GLN A 133 12.46 12.49 13.41
CA GLN A 133 12.84 11.13 13.05
C GLN A 133 13.94 11.10 11.98
N THR A 134 14.81 10.13 12.10
CA THR A 134 15.89 9.79 11.16
C THR A 134 15.77 8.32 10.77
N HIS A 135 16.44 7.89 9.70
CA HIS A 135 16.53 6.47 9.36
C HIS A 135 16.96 5.59 10.54
N ARG A 136 17.86 6.10 11.37
CA ARG A 136 18.37 5.35 12.54
C ARG A 136 17.34 5.25 13.66
N SER A 137 16.62 6.33 13.96
CA SER A 137 15.59 6.31 15.01
C SER A 137 14.39 5.44 14.62
N LEU A 138 14.06 5.38 13.33
CA LEU A 138 12.98 4.57 12.78
C LEU A 138 13.31 3.08 12.67
N ALA A 139 14.59 2.70 12.62
CA ALA A 139 15.01 1.32 12.41
C ALA A 139 14.43 0.33 13.44
N ARG A 140 14.22 0.77 14.69
CA ARG A 140 13.62 -0.05 15.74
C ARG A 140 12.13 -0.34 15.44
N TYR A 141 11.39 0.65 14.95
CA TYR A 141 9.98 0.49 14.59
C TYR A 141 9.83 -0.42 13.36
N LEU A 142 10.64 -0.23 12.32
CA LEU A 142 10.64 -1.14 11.17
C LEU A 142 10.84 -2.61 11.59
N LEU A 143 11.68 -2.86 12.60
CA LEU A 143 11.90 -4.20 13.12
C LEU A 143 10.67 -4.70 13.91
N GLU A 144 10.05 -3.82 14.72
CA GLU A 144 8.85 -4.08 15.50
C GLU A 144 7.69 -4.45 14.55
N GLU A 145 7.34 -3.58 13.61
CA GLU A 145 6.27 -3.83 12.63
C GLU A 145 6.50 -5.09 11.79
N THR A 146 7.79 -5.39 11.48
CA THR A 146 8.12 -6.65 10.79
C THR A 146 7.78 -7.87 11.64
N HIS A 147 8.01 -7.83 12.95
CA HIS A 147 7.68 -8.94 13.84
C HIS A 147 6.19 -9.05 14.11
N GLU A 148 5.47 -7.94 14.24
CA GLU A 148 4.02 -7.91 14.40
C GLU A 148 3.32 -8.42 13.14
N THR A 149 3.79 -8.04 11.95
CA THR A 149 3.33 -8.64 10.69
C THR A 149 3.55 -10.16 10.65
N LEU A 150 4.70 -10.66 11.13
CA LEU A 150 4.96 -12.11 11.21
C LEU A 150 4.01 -12.79 12.22
N GLU A 151 3.76 -12.17 13.37
CA GLU A 151 2.80 -12.69 14.36
C GLU A 151 1.39 -12.77 13.78
N ALA A 152 0.97 -11.72 13.04
CA ALA A 152 -0.32 -11.70 12.36
C ALA A 152 -0.45 -12.79 11.29
N ILE A 153 0.63 -13.11 10.56
CA ILE A 153 0.68 -14.22 9.59
C ILE A 153 0.60 -15.57 10.31
N ASP A 154 1.39 -15.75 11.38
CA ASP A 154 1.43 -16.99 12.15
C ASP A 154 0.09 -17.27 12.87
N GLY A 155 -0.68 -16.23 13.17
CA GLY A 155 -2.00 -16.32 13.79
C GLY A 155 -3.17 -16.57 12.82
N LEU A 156 -2.95 -16.63 11.50
CA LEU A 156 -4.02 -16.91 10.55
C LEU A 156 -4.49 -18.37 10.64
N ASP A 157 -5.81 -18.54 10.79
CA ASP A 157 -6.43 -19.86 10.65
C ASP A 157 -6.50 -20.22 9.15
N PRO A 158 -5.92 -21.36 8.72
CA PRO A 158 -5.93 -21.75 7.30
C PRO A 158 -7.34 -22.05 6.74
N GLU A 159 -8.31 -22.41 7.59
CA GLU A 159 -9.65 -22.79 7.19
C GLU A 159 -10.62 -21.59 7.23
N GLU A 160 -10.49 -20.72 8.24
CA GLU A 160 -11.33 -19.53 8.45
C GLU A 160 -10.46 -18.29 8.76
N PRO A 161 -9.70 -17.75 7.78
CA PRO A 161 -8.76 -16.66 8.06
C PRO A 161 -9.46 -15.33 8.33
N ASP A 162 -9.14 -14.71 9.48
CA ASP A 162 -9.45 -13.30 9.75
C ASP A 162 -8.23 -12.44 9.40
N TYR A 163 -8.34 -11.70 8.30
CA TYR A 163 -7.26 -10.82 7.81
C TYR A 163 -7.23 -9.44 8.47
N THR A 164 -8.05 -9.18 9.48
CA THR A 164 -8.16 -7.84 10.09
C THR A 164 -6.84 -7.40 10.68
N HIS A 165 -6.22 -8.24 11.50
CA HIS A 165 -4.93 -7.97 12.13
C HIS A 165 -3.81 -7.87 11.09
N LEU A 166 -3.69 -8.85 10.18
CA LEU A 166 -2.67 -8.80 9.12
C LEU A 166 -2.78 -7.54 8.25
N ARG A 167 -4.00 -7.06 7.97
CA ARG A 167 -4.19 -5.82 7.21
C ARG A 167 -3.67 -4.59 7.96
N GLU A 168 -3.85 -4.55 9.29
CA GLU A 168 -3.35 -3.50 10.17
C GLU A 168 -1.82 -3.47 10.13
N GLU A 169 -1.17 -4.59 10.44
CA GLU A 169 0.28 -4.71 10.50
C GLU A 169 0.98 -4.45 9.14
N LEU A 170 0.36 -4.88 8.04
CA LEU A 170 0.83 -4.51 6.69
C LEU A 170 0.71 -3.01 6.43
N GLY A 171 -0.26 -2.33 7.03
CA GLY A 171 -0.40 -0.87 6.99
C GLY A 171 0.76 -0.19 7.71
N ASP A 172 1.13 -0.67 8.90
CA ASP A 172 2.22 -0.12 9.70
C ASP A 172 3.59 -0.41 9.08
N LEU A 173 3.77 -1.59 8.51
CA LEU A 173 4.97 -1.88 7.71
C LEU A 173 5.06 -0.98 6.46
N LEU A 174 3.94 -0.72 5.78
CA LEU A 174 3.88 0.21 4.65
C LEU A 174 4.21 1.64 5.09
N LEU A 175 3.73 2.10 6.25
CA LEU A 175 4.09 3.38 6.86
C LEU A 175 5.61 3.52 6.99
N GLN A 176 6.32 2.49 7.46
CA GLN A 176 7.78 2.54 7.57
C GLN A 176 8.46 2.77 6.21
N VAL A 177 7.97 2.14 5.15
CA VAL A 177 8.52 2.35 3.79
C VAL A 177 8.33 3.80 3.34
N TYR A 178 7.13 4.35 3.50
CA TYR A 178 6.83 5.74 3.13
C TYR A 178 7.60 6.75 3.99
N PHE A 179 7.72 6.50 5.28
CA PHE A 179 8.45 7.38 6.18
C PHE A 179 9.95 7.43 5.82
N HIS A 180 10.56 6.27 5.60
CA HIS A 180 11.95 6.21 5.15
C HIS A 180 12.16 6.93 3.81
N ALA A 181 11.26 6.76 2.85
CA ALA A 181 11.34 7.46 1.57
C ALA A 181 11.18 8.98 1.76
N ARG A 182 10.26 9.41 2.64
CA ARG A 182 10.04 10.83 2.93
C ARG A 182 11.26 11.49 3.59
N VAL A 183 11.90 10.79 4.52
CA VAL A 183 13.15 11.27 5.14
C VAL A 183 14.28 11.34 4.11
N ALA A 184 14.40 10.35 3.24
CA ALA A 184 15.42 10.33 2.19
C ALA A 184 15.25 11.49 1.20
N ALA A 185 14.02 11.84 0.85
CA ALA A 185 13.71 12.93 -0.09
C ALA A 185 14.15 14.33 0.40
N GLU A 186 14.54 14.48 1.67
CA GLU A 186 15.07 15.73 2.20
C GLU A 186 16.55 15.96 1.82
N HIS A 187 17.24 14.92 1.39
CA HIS A 187 18.63 15.04 0.95
C HIS A 187 18.71 15.28 -0.56
N PRO A 188 19.61 16.15 -1.04
CA PRO A 188 19.74 16.45 -2.48
C PRO A 188 20.02 15.21 -3.35
N ASP A 189 20.76 14.24 -2.81
CA ASP A 189 21.07 12.95 -3.47
C ASP A 189 20.16 11.82 -2.96
N GLY A 190 19.02 12.17 -2.38
CA GLY A 190 18.05 11.21 -1.82
C GLY A 190 17.17 10.56 -2.87
N PHE A 191 16.13 9.90 -2.42
CA PHE A 191 15.14 9.23 -3.25
C PHE A 191 13.74 9.44 -2.71
N THR A 192 12.75 9.28 -3.57
CA THR A 192 11.32 9.39 -3.24
C THR A 192 10.67 8.02 -3.16
N ILE A 193 9.41 7.99 -2.75
CA ILE A 193 8.60 6.76 -2.79
C ILE A 193 8.42 6.24 -4.23
N ASP A 194 8.37 7.14 -5.22
CA ASP A 194 8.29 6.76 -6.64
C ASP A 194 9.55 6.02 -7.10
N ASP A 195 10.73 6.44 -6.63
CA ASP A 195 11.99 5.75 -6.93
C ASP A 195 12.03 4.36 -6.30
N VAL A 196 11.50 4.21 -5.07
CA VAL A 196 11.36 2.91 -4.41
C VAL A 196 10.44 2.00 -5.20
N ALA A 197 9.28 2.51 -5.61
CA ALA A 197 8.29 1.78 -6.39
C ALA A 197 8.84 1.40 -7.79
N ALA A 198 9.44 2.34 -8.51
CA ALA A 198 10.06 2.10 -9.80
C ALA A 198 11.15 1.04 -9.71
N GLY A 199 12.05 1.16 -8.73
CA GLY A 199 13.15 0.20 -8.54
C GLY A 199 12.69 -1.23 -8.27
N ILE A 200 11.59 -1.43 -7.52
CA ILE A 200 11.06 -2.78 -7.30
C ILE A 200 10.29 -3.29 -8.53
N VAL A 201 9.56 -2.44 -9.24
CA VAL A 201 8.88 -2.81 -10.49
C VAL A 201 9.89 -3.26 -11.53
N ASP A 202 10.94 -2.49 -11.79
CA ASP A 202 11.99 -2.82 -12.75
C ASP A 202 12.66 -4.16 -12.40
N LYS A 203 12.97 -4.36 -11.13
CA LYS A 203 13.52 -5.62 -10.62
C LYS A 203 12.59 -6.81 -10.85
N LEU A 204 11.30 -6.66 -10.57
CA LEU A 204 10.31 -7.72 -10.76
C LEU A 204 10.14 -8.06 -12.24
N VAL A 205 9.98 -7.05 -13.09
CA VAL A 205 9.85 -7.23 -14.55
C VAL A 205 11.10 -7.94 -15.12
N HIS A 206 12.28 -7.47 -14.75
CA HIS A 206 13.54 -8.04 -15.24
C HIS A 206 13.74 -9.51 -14.79
N ARG A 207 13.32 -9.85 -13.57
CA ARG A 207 13.54 -11.20 -13.02
C ARG A 207 12.42 -12.19 -13.30
N HIS A 208 11.34 -11.76 -13.98
CA HIS A 208 10.26 -12.64 -14.42
C HIS A 208 10.09 -12.61 -15.95
N PRO A 209 11.13 -12.95 -16.74
CA PRO A 209 11.02 -12.89 -18.20
C PRO A 209 9.99 -13.87 -18.76
N HIS A 210 9.62 -14.91 -18.03
CA HIS A 210 8.54 -15.82 -18.37
C HIS A 210 7.15 -15.18 -18.31
N VAL A 211 6.97 -14.08 -17.53
CA VAL A 211 5.73 -13.33 -17.47
C VAL A 211 5.74 -12.14 -18.43
N PHE A 212 6.85 -11.41 -18.49
CA PHE A 212 6.93 -10.11 -19.16
C PHE A 212 7.65 -10.13 -20.51
N ALA A 213 8.41 -11.18 -20.83
CA ALA A 213 9.21 -11.26 -22.06
C ALA A 213 9.00 -12.56 -22.87
N GLY A 214 7.96 -13.34 -22.54
CA GLY A 214 7.60 -14.54 -23.31
C GLY A 214 8.61 -15.70 -23.24
N LEU A 215 9.42 -15.78 -22.19
CA LEU A 215 10.29 -16.93 -21.96
C LEU A 215 9.44 -18.09 -21.42
N ASP A 216 9.47 -19.24 -22.10
CA ASP A 216 8.81 -20.44 -21.60
C ASP A 216 9.62 -21.05 -20.43
N VAL A 217 8.89 -21.50 -19.39
CA VAL A 217 9.44 -22.22 -18.24
C VAL A 217 8.58 -23.45 -17.94
N ALA A 218 9.21 -24.54 -17.54
CA ALA A 218 8.54 -25.82 -17.33
C ALA A 218 7.83 -25.89 -15.96
N ASP A 219 8.42 -25.32 -14.92
CA ASP A 219 7.95 -25.43 -13.54
C ASP A 219 8.47 -24.28 -12.65
N ALA A 220 8.03 -24.28 -11.38
CA ALA A 220 8.43 -23.29 -10.38
C ALA A 220 9.94 -23.36 -10.04
N ASP A 221 10.54 -24.55 -10.09
CA ASP A 221 11.96 -24.74 -9.80
C ASP A 221 12.83 -24.08 -10.88
N GLU A 222 12.38 -24.09 -12.14
CA GLU A 222 13.06 -23.40 -13.22
C GLU A 222 12.95 -21.87 -13.05
N VAL A 223 11.80 -21.38 -12.63
CA VAL A 223 11.62 -19.97 -12.28
C VAL A 223 12.59 -19.54 -11.18
N GLU A 224 12.70 -20.32 -10.10
CA GLU A 224 13.62 -20.01 -9.00
C GLU A 224 15.10 -20.02 -9.48
N ARG A 225 15.50 -20.99 -10.28
CA ARG A 225 16.85 -21.04 -10.84
C ARG A 225 17.16 -19.81 -11.70
N ASN A 226 16.25 -19.43 -12.58
CA ASN A 226 16.39 -18.27 -13.45
C ASN A 226 16.46 -16.97 -12.64
N TRP A 227 15.61 -16.82 -11.63
CA TRP A 227 15.64 -15.70 -10.70
C TRP A 227 16.99 -15.53 -10.00
N GLU A 228 17.52 -16.62 -9.43
CA GLU A 228 18.80 -16.59 -8.74
C GLU A 228 19.97 -16.32 -9.70
N ALA A 229 19.94 -16.83 -10.94
CA ALA A 229 20.94 -16.55 -11.95
C ALA A 229 20.96 -15.06 -12.32
N LEU A 230 19.80 -14.47 -12.61
CA LEU A 230 19.66 -13.04 -12.93
C LEU A 230 20.12 -12.16 -11.76
N LYS A 231 19.67 -12.47 -10.53
CA LYS A 231 20.07 -11.76 -9.32
C LYS A 231 21.59 -11.86 -9.04
N SER A 232 22.23 -12.95 -9.42
CA SER A 232 23.66 -13.13 -9.25
C SER A 232 24.45 -12.30 -10.25
N ALA A 233 23.99 -12.25 -11.51
CA ALA A 233 24.60 -11.47 -12.57
C ALA A 233 24.56 -9.95 -12.30
N GLU A 234 23.43 -9.43 -11.76
CA GLU A 234 23.25 -8.01 -11.48
C GLU A 234 24.22 -7.47 -10.40
N LYS A 235 24.61 -8.29 -9.43
CA LYS A 235 25.26 -7.79 -8.20
C LYS A 235 26.79 -7.84 -8.21
N GLY A 236 27.44 -8.42 -9.23
CA GLY A 236 28.90 -8.49 -9.32
C GLY A 236 29.58 -9.05 -8.06
N ARG A 237 28.97 -10.06 -7.42
CA ARG A 237 29.39 -10.59 -6.11
C ARG A 237 30.78 -11.21 -6.17
N VAL A 238 31.61 -10.89 -5.20
CA VAL A 238 32.93 -11.52 -5.01
C VAL A 238 32.77 -12.83 -4.25
N SER A 239 31.85 -12.88 -3.29
CA SER A 239 31.51 -14.10 -2.52
C SER A 239 30.06 -14.48 -2.72
N VAL A 240 29.78 -15.78 -2.74
CA VAL A 240 28.39 -16.31 -2.71
C VAL A 240 27.62 -15.86 -1.47
N LEU A 241 28.31 -15.49 -0.40
CA LEU A 241 27.72 -15.01 0.86
C LEU A 241 27.40 -13.51 0.84
N ASP A 242 27.89 -12.75 -0.15
CA ASP A 242 27.64 -11.32 -0.23
C ASP A 242 26.14 -10.99 -0.27
N GLY A 243 25.74 -10.00 0.55
CA GLY A 243 24.37 -9.54 0.64
C GLY A 243 23.45 -10.46 1.48
N ILE A 244 24.02 -11.31 2.33
CA ILE A 244 23.31 -11.91 3.47
C ILE A 244 23.41 -10.91 4.64
N PRO A 245 22.31 -10.33 5.14
CA PRO A 245 22.38 -9.43 6.27
C PRO A 245 22.83 -10.18 7.53
N PRO A 246 23.87 -9.72 8.24
CA PRO A 246 24.36 -10.39 9.45
C PRO A 246 23.39 -10.24 10.64
N SER A 247 22.42 -9.35 10.52
CA SER A 247 21.38 -9.08 11.52
C SER A 247 20.17 -10.00 11.43
N LEU A 248 20.13 -10.94 10.49
CA LEU A 248 19.05 -11.91 10.43
C LEU A 248 18.98 -12.76 11.73
N PRO A 249 17.78 -13.23 12.12
CA PRO A 249 17.65 -14.27 13.16
C PRO A 249 18.57 -15.45 12.88
N ALA A 250 19.12 -16.05 13.94
CA ALA A 250 20.26 -16.95 13.81
C ALA A 250 19.99 -18.19 12.95
N LEU A 251 18.79 -18.78 13.04
CA LEU A 251 18.43 -19.95 12.23
C LEU A 251 18.20 -19.57 10.78
N ALA A 252 17.55 -18.45 10.51
CA ALA A 252 17.37 -17.92 9.16
C ALA A 252 18.72 -17.53 8.52
N LEU A 253 19.65 -16.97 9.30
CA LEU A 253 21.02 -16.69 8.86
C LEU A 253 21.77 -17.98 8.49
N ALA A 254 21.64 -19.01 9.33
CA ALA A 254 22.25 -20.32 9.09
C ALA A 254 21.65 -20.97 7.83
N ASP A 255 20.33 -21.01 7.69
CA ASP A 255 19.66 -21.57 6.51
C ASP A 255 20.12 -20.89 5.23
N LYS A 256 20.10 -19.55 5.19
CA LYS A 256 20.52 -18.77 4.02
C LYS A 256 21.99 -18.97 3.68
N THR A 257 22.85 -19.10 4.69
CA THR A 257 24.29 -19.36 4.53
C THR A 257 24.51 -20.76 3.95
N LEU A 258 23.87 -21.78 4.53
CA LEU A 258 23.94 -23.16 4.03
C LEU A 258 23.44 -23.28 2.59
N GLY A 259 22.31 -22.64 2.26
CA GLY A 259 21.77 -22.63 0.90
C GLY A 259 22.73 -22.04 -0.13
N ARG A 260 23.43 -20.95 0.23
CA ARG A 260 24.44 -20.35 -0.63
C ARG A 260 25.71 -21.19 -0.72
N ALA A 261 26.17 -21.77 0.38
CA ALA A 261 27.31 -22.68 0.41
C ALA A 261 27.06 -23.90 -0.48
N ALA A 262 25.89 -24.53 -0.38
CA ALA A 262 25.51 -25.66 -1.20
C ALA A 262 25.53 -25.33 -2.70
N LYS A 263 25.00 -24.17 -3.11
CA LYS A 263 25.07 -23.68 -4.52
C LYS A 263 26.52 -23.46 -5.02
N ALA A 264 27.44 -23.19 -4.10
CA ALA A 264 28.89 -23.10 -4.40
C ALA A 264 29.65 -24.42 -4.32
N GLY A 265 28.95 -25.53 -4.08
CA GLY A 265 29.55 -26.84 -3.91
C GLY A 265 30.28 -27.04 -2.58
N VAL A 266 30.02 -26.19 -1.60
CA VAL A 266 30.59 -26.26 -0.26
C VAL A 266 29.61 -26.98 0.67
N ALA A 267 29.92 -28.19 1.07
CA ALA A 267 29.15 -28.89 2.07
C ALA A 267 29.53 -28.40 3.47
N PRO A 268 28.55 -28.32 4.41
CA PRO A 268 28.88 -28.10 5.82
C PRO A 268 29.84 -29.21 6.28
N GLY A 269 30.90 -28.81 6.99
CA GLY A 269 31.81 -29.78 7.61
C GLY A 269 31.06 -30.63 8.66
N PRO A 270 31.66 -31.78 9.10
CA PRO A 270 31.04 -32.59 10.14
C PRO A 270 30.77 -31.72 11.37
N GLY A 271 29.54 -31.83 11.91
CA GLY A 271 29.07 -31.03 13.04
C GLY A 271 30.06 -31.04 14.19
N THR A 272 30.29 -29.89 14.79
CA THR A 272 31.09 -29.80 16.01
C THR A 272 30.24 -30.30 17.18
N THR A 273 30.89 -30.89 18.20
CA THR A 273 30.19 -31.31 19.43
C THR A 273 29.68 -30.15 20.28
N SER A 274 29.96 -28.91 19.85
CA SER A 274 29.46 -27.69 20.49
C SER A 274 27.94 -27.53 20.33
N LEU A 275 27.31 -26.81 21.25
CA LEU A 275 25.87 -26.50 21.15
C LEU A 275 25.54 -25.82 19.83
N GLY A 276 26.37 -24.84 19.39
CA GLY A 276 26.18 -24.15 18.12
C GLY A 276 26.28 -25.09 16.90
N GLY A 277 27.22 -26.08 16.95
CA GLY A 277 27.31 -27.08 15.87
C GLY A 277 26.04 -27.95 15.81
N ARG A 278 25.50 -28.37 16.94
CA ARG A 278 24.24 -29.14 17.01
C ARG A 278 23.04 -28.33 16.50
N LEU A 279 22.96 -27.05 16.82
CA LEU A 279 21.93 -26.16 16.27
C LEU A 279 22.05 -26.04 14.74
N LEU A 280 23.27 -25.91 14.23
CA LEU A 280 23.51 -25.88 12.78
C LEU A 280 23.12 -27.22 12.11
N ASP A 281 23.40 -28.36 12.75
CA ASP A 281 22.99 -29.66 12.24
C ASP A 281 21.46 -29.78 12.16
N LEU A 282 20.71 -29.23 13.14
CA LEU A 282 19.24 -29.18 13.09
C LEU A 282 18.73 -28.30 11.92
N VAL A 283 19.39 -27.19 11.60
CA VAL A 283 19.06 -26.40 10.41
C VAL A 283 19.32 -27.19 9.12
N VAL A 284 20.39 -27.99 9.07
CA VAL A 284 20.66 -28.89 7.93
C VAL A 284 19.56 -29.93 7.79
N GLU A 285 19.10 -30.54 8.90
CA GLU A 285 18.00 -31.52 8.91
C GLU A 285 16.68 -30.86 8.43
N ALA A 286 16.32 -29.71 8.97
CA ALA A 286 15.12 -28.95 8.57
C ALA A 286 15.15 -28.66 7.05
N ARG A 287 16.28 -28.17 6.55
CA ARG A 287 16.51 -27.91 5.13
C ARG A 287 16.33 -29.15 4.25
N ALA A 288 16.88 -30.28 4.69
CA ALA A 288 16.76 -31.56 3.97
C ALA A 288 15.30 -32.08 3.93
N ALA A 289 14.50 -31.71 4.94
CA ALA A 289 13.07 -32.00 5.03
C ALA A 289 12.19 -30.95 4.31
N GLY A 290 12.76 -29.89 3.74
CA GLY A 290 12.01 -28.80 3.12
C GLY A 290 11.31 -27.88 4.13
N LEU A 291 11.76 -27.85 5.40
CA LEU A 291 11.22 -27.06 6.48
C LEU A 291 12.05 -25.78 6.71
N ASP A 292 11.40 -24.71 7.16
CA ASP A 292 12.05 -23.49 7.64
C ASP A 292 12.31 -23.62 9.15
N ALA A 293 13.59 -23.74 9.54
CA ALA A 293 13.97 -23.96 10.94
C ALA A 293 13.61 -22.78 11.85
N GLU A 294 13.59 -21.53 11.35
CA GLU A 294 13.19 -20.34 12.10
C GLU A 294 11.69 -20.38 12.39
N GLN A 295 10.88 -20.72 11.39
CA GLN A 295 9.43 -20.86 11.51
C GLN A 295 9.06 -22.00 12.46
N GLU A 296 9.66 -23.19 12.29
CA GLU A 296 9.40 -24.35 13.14
C GLU A 296 9.66 -24.06 14.63
N LEU A 297 10.77 -23.34 14.92
CA LEU A 297 11.08 -22.97 16.30
C LEU A 297 10.10 -21.92 16.83
N ARG A 298 9.72 -20.92 16.02
CA ARG A 298 8.75 -19.88 16.39
C ARG A 298 7.39 -20.48 16.74
N GLU A 299 6.90 -21.41 15.93
CA GLU A 299 5.65 -22.14 16.22
C GLU A 299 5.75 -22.99 17.49
N ALA A 300 6.88 -23.67 17.71
CA ALA A 300 7.07 -24.46 18.92
C ALA A 300 7.09 -23.57 20.17
N VAL A 301 7.70 -22.40 20.12
CA VAL A 301 7.68 -21.40 21.19
C VAL A 301 6.27 -20.84 21.38
N GLY A 302 5.53 -20.58 20.33
CA GLY A 302 4.14 -20.13 20.38
C GLY A 302 3.23 -21.14 21.09
N ARG A 303 3.37 -22.44 20.77
CA ARG A 303 2.66 -23.54 21.49
C ARG A 303 3.00 -23.56 22.97
N LEU A 304 4.29 -23.47 23.32
CA LEU A 304 4.71 -23.43 24.73
C LEU A 304 4.13 -22.22 25.47
N ALA A 305 4.13 -21.04 24.83
CA ALA A 305 3.56 -19.82 25.40
C ALA A 305 2.04 -19.96 25.64
N ALA A 306 1.32 -20.60 24.73
CA ALA A 306 -0.11 -20.89 24.90
C ALA A 306 -0.37 -21.83 26.08
N ASP A 307 0.44 -22.90 26.26
CA ASP A 307 0.35 -23.82 27.39
C ASP A 307 0.61 -23.12 28.73
N VAL A 308 1.59 -22.20 28.76
CA VAL A 308 1.86 -21.38 29.96
C VAL A 308 0.66 -20.53 30.32
N ARG A 309 0.12 -19.76 29.35
CA ARG A 309 -1.07 -18.92 29.57
C ARG A 309 -2.29 -19.71 30.03
N ALA A 310 -2.52 -20.88 29.46
CA ALA A 310 -3.61 -21.79 29.86
C ALA A 310 -3.44 -22.29 31.29
N THR A 311 -2.21 -22.44 31.76
CA THR A 311 -1.91 -22.86 33.13
C THR A 311 -2.09 -21.72 34.13
N GLU A 312 -1.70 -20.49 33.76
CA GLU A 312 -1.86 -19.29 34.60
C GLU A 312 -3.34 -18.83 34.73
N SER A 313 -4.19 -19.24 33.82
CA SER A 313 -5.63 -18.89 33.81
C SER A 313 -6.50 -19.86 34.66
N ARG A 314 -5.89 -20.88 35.27
CA ARG A 314 -6.54 -21.86 36.16
C ARG A 314 -6.32 -21.53 37.63
#